data_4e767451c3faf9b6f2c723088450c930
#
_entry.id   4e767451c3faf9b6f2c723088450c930
#
_cell.length_a   1.000
_cell.length_b   1.000
_cell.length_c   1.000
_cell.angle_alpha   90.00
_cell.angle_beta   90.00
_cell.angle_gamma   90.00
#
_symmetry.space_group_name_H-M   'P 1'
#
loop_
_entity.id
_entity.type
_entity.pdbx_description
1 polymer ?
#
loop_
_entity_poly.entity_id
_entity_poly.type
_entity_poly.pdbx_seq_one_letter_code
_entity_poly.pdbx_strand_id
1 'polypeptide(L)'
;SEEVEANKMTLRQITDYLCGIIAKRADNNENFGVILIPEGLVEFVPEMKILIAELNDLMSVKADEFNKLAGFEAQAAWLAKNLSKASADAFASLPAAIAAQFLMDRDPHGNVQVSRIETEKLLISLVEEKLKAMKKAGTYKGKFSSYNHFFGYEGRCAFPSNFDADYCYALGFTAFVLTNAGLTGYLSSVRNLTAPAKEWIAGGVPLTMMMNMEQRH
;
A
#
# COMPACT_ATOMS: atom_id res chain seq x y z
N SER A 1 6.83 -5.53 8.31
CA SER A 1 6.87 -6.16 6.99
C SER A 1 7.90 -7.27 6.91
N GLU A 2 9.17 -7.00 7.21
CA GLU A 2 10.25 -8.01 7.15
C GLU A 2 9.96 -9.27 7.99
N GLU A 3 9.43 -9.11 9.21
CA GLU A 3 9.05 -10.25 10.05
C GLU A 3 7.89 -11.05 9.46
N VAL A 4 6.91 -10.38 8.87
CA VAL A 4 5.78 -11.03 8.18
C VAL A 4 6.26 -11.82 6.98
N GLU A 5 7.16 -11.24 6.17
CA GLU A 5 7.74 -11.88 5.00
C GLU A 5 8.63 -13.07 5.38
N ALA A 6 9.54 -12.89 6.35
CA ALA A 6 10.45 -13.93 6.81
C ALA A 6 9.72 -15.14 7.40
N ASN A 7 8.63 -14.90 8.14
CA ASN A 7 7.82 -15.96 8.76
C ASN A 7 6.66 -16.43 7.87
N LYS A 8 6.48 -15.85 6.67
CA LYS A 8 5.36 -16.14 5.76
C LYS A 8 4.00 -16.08 6.46
N MET A 9 3.81 -15.08 7.32
CA MET A 9 2.58 -14.96 8.11
C MET A 9 1.39 -14.66 7.22
N THR A 10 0.36 -15.49 7.34
CA THR A 10 -0.92 -15.25 6.67
C THR A 10 -1.71 -14.14 7.36
N LEU A 11 -2.68 -13.56 6.66
CA LEU A 11 -3.57 -12.54 7.21
C LEU A 11 -4.29 -13.02 8.48
N ARG A 12 -4.70 -14.30 8.49
CA ARG A 12 -5.29 -14.96 9.66
C ARG A 12 -4.31 -15.01 10.84
N GLN A 13 -3.06 -15.40 10.61
CA GLN A 13 -2.04 -15.46 11.65
C GLN A 13 -1.72 -14.08 12.23
N ILE A 14 -1.65 -13.05 11.39
CA ILE A 14 -1.48 -11.66 11.83
C ILE A 14 -2.68 -11.25 12.71
N THR A 15 -3.90 -11.55 12.28
CA THR A 15 -5.12 -11.26 13.05
C THR A 15 -5.14 -11.98 14.38
N ASP A 16 -4.78 -13.27 14.40
CA ASP A 16 -4.73 -14.07 15.62
C ASP A 16 -3.68 -13.52 16.61
N TYR A 17 -2.51 -13.13 16.10
CA TYR A 17 -1.45 -12.50 16.90
C TYR A 17 -1.92 -11.19 17.53
N LEU A 18 -2.53 -10.30 16.75
CA LEU A 18 -3.06 -9.03 17.26
C LEU A 18 -4.16 -9.26 18.31
N CYS A 19 -5.10 -10.15 18.05
CA CYS A 19 -6.17 -10.49 18.99
C CYS A 19 -5.62 -11.09 20.29
N GLY A 20 -4.58 -11.90 20.23
CA GLY A 20 -3.89 -12.45 21.38
C GLY A 20 -3.27 -11.37 22.29
N ILE A 21 -2.60 -10.39 21.67
CA ILE A 21 -2.04 -9.24 22.39
C ILE A 21 -3.15 -8.41 23.04
N ILE A 22 -4.21 -8.08 22.27
CA ILE A 22 -5.34 -7.29 22.77
C ILE A 22 -6.03 -7.97 23.95
N ALA A 23 -6.27 -9.29 23.85
CA ALA A 23 -6.90 -10.06 24.91
C ALA A 23 -6.03 -10.09 26.18
N LYS A 24 -4.73 -10.36 26.04
CA LYS A 24 -3.78 -10.36 27.16
C LYS A 24 -3.69 -8.99 27.86
N ARG A 25 -3.70 -7.90 27.11
CA ARG A 25 -3.71 -6.54 27.67
C ARG A 25 -5.03 -6.26 28.40
N ALA A 26 -6.15 -6.68 27.83
CA ALA A 26 -7.46 -6.52 28.45
C ALA A 26 -7.55 -7.28 29.80
N ASP A 27 -6.97 -8.47 29.89
CA ASP A 27 -6.89 -9.23 31.14
C ASP A 27 -6.07 -8.53 32.23
N ASN A 28 -5.11 -7.70 31.82
CA ASN A 28 -4.31 -6.86 32.69
C ASN A 28 -4.94 -5.46 32.99
N ASN A 29 -6.19 -5.22 32.58
CA ASN A 29 -6.87 -3.92 32.62
C ASN A 29 -6.20 -2.82 31.77
N GLU A 30 -5.46 -3.19 30.74
CA GLU A 30 -4.78 -2.29 29.79
C GLU A 30 -5.57 -2.23 28.47
N ASN A 31 -6.83 -1.80 28.49
CA ASN A 31 -7.70 -1.70 27.30
C ASN A 31 -7.35 -0.52 26.39
N PHE A 32 -6.08 -0.26 26.16
CA PHE A 32 -5.57 0.79 25.28
C PHE A 32 -4.27 0.35 24.63
N GLY A 33 -3.92 0.97 23.51
CA GLY A 33 -2.65 0.70 22.83
C GLY A 33 -2.61 1.34 21.46
N VAL A 34 -1.42 1.34 20.87
CA VAL A 34 -1.17 1.82 19.51
C VAL A 34 -0.59 0.68 18.70
N ILE A 35 -1.09 0.48 17.48
CA ILE A 35 -0.60 -0.48 16.51
C ILE A 35 -0.12 0.30 15.31
N LEU A 36 1.17 0.19 14.98
CA LEU A 36 1.75 0.79 13.79
C LEU A 36 1.70 -0.24 12.65
N ILE A 37 1.05 0.13 11.56
CA ILE A 37 0.86 -0.72 10.38
C ILE A 37 1.62 -0.10 9.21
N PRO A 38 2.61 -0.79 8.62
CA PRO A 38 3.26 -0.33 7.40
C PRO A 38 2.27 -0.24 6.25
N GLU A 39 2.33 0.82 5.45
CA GLU A 39 1.43 1.07 4.30
C GLU A 39 1.38 -0.12 3.32
N GLY A 40 2.54 -0.69 2.99
CA GLY A 40 2.66 -1.82 2.08
C GLY A 40 2.50 -3.20 2.71
N LEU A 41 1.99 -3.32 3.95
CA LEU A 41 1.95 -4.62 4.65
C LEU A 41 1.25 -5.72 3.85
N VAL A 42 0.20 -5.36 3.12
CA VAL A 42 -0.60 -6.32 2.36
C VAL A 42 0.21 -7.07 1.29
N GLU A 43 1.23 -6.43 0.72
CA GLU A 43 2.13 -7.06 -0.28
C GLU A 43 3.06 -8.12 0.33
N PHE A 44 3.29 -8.10 1.63
CA PHE A 44 4.14 -9.05 2.34
C PHE A 44 3.36 -10.26 2.89
N VAL A 45 2.04 -10.23 2.77
CA VAL A 45 1.18 -11.37 3.14
C VAL A 45 1.11 -12.34 1.95
N PRO A 46 1.55 -13.60 2.09
CA PRO A 46 1.74 -14.52 0.96
C PRO A 46 0.50 -14.69 0.07
N GLU A 47 -0.67 -14.92 0.68
CA GLU A 47 -1.92 -15.08 -0.07
C GLU A 47 -2.36 -13.80 -0.78
N MET A 48 -2.05 -12.63 -0.22
CA MET A 48 -2.37 -11.34 -0.83
C MET A 48 -1.42 -11.03 -1.98
N LYS A 49 -0.13 -11.36 -1.81
CA LYS A 49 0.88 -11.22 -2.87
C LYS A 49 0.51 -12.03 -4.11
N ILE A 50 0.08 -13.28 -3.92
CA ILE A 50 -0.37 -14.15 -5.01
C ILE A 50 -1.64 -13.58 -5.65
N LEU A 51 -2.61 -13.17 -4.87
CA LEU A 51 -3.85 -12.57 -5.36
C LEU A 51 -3.57 -11.32 -6.21
N ILE A 52 -2.70 -10.42 -5.74
CA ILE A 52 -2.33 -9.20 -6.47
C ILE A 52 -1.66 -9.54 -7.81
N ALA A 53 -0.73 -10.50 -7.81
CA ALA A 53 -0.06 -10.94 -9.03
C ALA A 53 -1.06 -11.51 -10.04
N GLU A 54 -1.92 -12.45 -9.61
CA GLU A 54 -2.96 -13.03 -10.48
C GLU A 54 -3.97 -11.98 -10.99
N LEU A 55 -4.35 -11.01 -10.15
CA LEU A 55 -5.21 -9.90 -10.60
C LEU A 55 -4.52 -9.05 -11.66
N ASN A 56 -3.24 -8.74 -11.51
CA ASN A 56 -2.48 -7.97 -12.48
C ASN A 56 -2.38 -8.72 -13.82
N ASP A 57 -2.02 -10.00 -13.78
CA ASP A 57 -1.94 -10.85 -14.97
C ASP A 57 -3.29 -10.99 -15.66
N LEU A 58 -4.35 -11.23 -14.90
CA LEU A 58 -5.71 -11.37 -15.43
C LEU A 58 -6.18 -10.08 -16.10
N MET A 59 -5.93 -8.92 -15.50
CA MET A 59 -6.31 -7.63 -16.06
C MET A 59 -5.45 -7.21 -17.25
N SER A 60 -4.19 -7.64 -17.34
CA SER A 60 -3.36 -7.39 -18.51
C SER A 60 -3.93 -8.04 -19.79
N VAL A 61 -4.66 -9.16 -19.64
CA VAL A 61 -5.20 -9.95 -20.76
C VAL A 61 -6.70 -9.71 -20.98
N LYS A 62 -7.49 -9.54 -19.90
CA LYS A 62 -8.96 -9.55 -19.96
C LYS A 62 -9.62 -8.26 -19.44
N ALA A 63 -8.91 -7.13 -19.43
CA ALA A 63 -9.46 -5.86 -18.97
C ALA A 63 -10.76 -5.47 -19.65
N ASP A 64 -10.86 -5.67 -20.97
CA ASP A 64 -12.05 -5.32 -21.76
C ASP A 64 -13.29 -6.14 -21.37
N GLU A 65 -13.12 -7.40 -20.98
CA GLU A 65 -14.21 -8.23 -20.49
C GLU A 65 -14.65 -7.76 -19.10
N PHE A 66 -13.68 -7.50 -18.23
CA PHE A 66 -13.93 -7.06 -16.86
C PHE A 66 -14.61 -5.70 -16.80
N ASN A 67 -14.16 -4.74 -17.60
CA ASN A 67 -14.72 -3.37 -17.63
C ASN A 67 -16.15 -3.29 -18.16
N LYS A 68 -16.65 -4.32 -18.84
CA LYS A 68 -18.05 -4.41 -19.29
C LYS A 68 -19.00 -4.87 -18.17
N LEU A 69 -18.45 -5.37 -17.05
CA LEU A 69 -19.26 -5.87 -15.96
C LEU A 69 -19.79 -4.72 -15.10
N ALA A 70 -21.10 -4.67 -14.90
CA ALA A 70 -21.75 -3.65 -14.08
C ALA A 70 -21.82 -4.07 -12.62
N GLY A 71 -21.08 -3.33 -11.77
CA GLY A 71 -21.15 -3.45 -10.32
C GLY A 71 -20.27 -4.54 -9.71
N PHE A 72 -20.01 -4.36 -8.41
CA PHE A 72 -19.10 -5.19 -7.65
C PHE A 72 -19.45 -6.69 -7.65
N GLU A 73 -20.74 -7.03 -7.54
CA GLU A 73 -21.17 -8.42 -7.48
C GLU A 73 -20.86 -9.19 -8.78
N ALA A 74 -21.11 -8.55 -9.93
CA ALA A 74 -20.79 -9.16 -11.24
C ALA A 74 -19.27 -9.33 -11.41
N GLN A 75 -18.49 -8.33 -10.99
CA GLN A 75 -17.03 -8.36 -11.03
C GLN A 75 -16.48 -9.46 -10.12
N ALA A 76 -16.96 -9.55 -8.87
CA ALA A 76 -16.55 -10.58 -7.93
C ALA A 76 -16.89 -12.00 -8.43
N ALA A 77 -18.08 -12.20 -8.98
CA ALA A 77 -18.49 -13.47 -9.57
C ALA A 77 -17.65 -13.87 -10.80
N TRP A 78 -17.23 -12.90 -11.59
CA TRP A 78 -16.34 -13.13 -12.73
C TRP A 78 -14.93 -13.50 -12.25
N LEU A 79 -14.40 -12.80 -11.23
CA LEU A 79 -13.10 -13.12 -10.63
C LEU A 79 -13.07 -14.53 -10.04
N ALA A 80 -14.12 -14.94 -9.34
CA ALA A 80 -14.22 -16.29 -8.77
C ALA A 80 -14.10 -17.40 -9.83
N LYS A 81 -14.39 -17.12 -11.10
CA LYS A 81 -14.28 -18.06 -12.23
C LYS A 81 -12.93 -17.99 -12.94
N ASN A 82 -12.22 -16.88 -12.85
CA ASN A 82 -11.00 -16.63 -13.62
C ASN A 82 -9.72 -16.65 -12.78
N LEU A 83 -9.82 -16.51 -11.46
CA LEU A 83 -8.69 -16.67 -10.54
C LEU A 83 -8.47 -18.14 -10.17
N SER A 84 -7.27 -18.46 -9.70
CA SER A 84 -7.02 -19.74 -9.02
C SER A 84 -7.93 -19.87 -7.80
N LYS A 85 -8.20 -21.12 -7.39
CA LYS A 85 -9.06 -21.36 -6.22
C LYS A 85 -8.51 -20.65 -4.98
N ALA A 86 -7.20 -20.67 -4.76
CA ALA A 86 -6.56 -20.03 -3.61
C ALA A 86 -6.78 -18.50 -3.61
N SER A 87 -6.58 -17.86 -4.74
CA SER A 87 -6.80 -16.41 -4.90
C SER A 87 -8.29 -16.04 -4.82
N ALA A 88 -9.17 -16.86 -5.38
CA ALA A 88 -10.61 -16.65 -5.27
C ALA A 88 -11.09 -16.75 -3.81
N ASP A 89 -10.61 -17.75 -3.06
CA ASP A 89 -10.92 -17.91 -1.64
C ASP A 89 -10.34 -16.75 -0.81
N ALA A 90 -9.10 -16.31 -1.12
CA ALA A 90 -8.49 -15.16 -0.47
C ALA A 90 -9.30 -13.88 -0.74
N PHE A 91 -9.68 -13.61 -2.00
CA PHE A 91 -10.51 -12.46 -2.36
C PHE A 91 -11.87 -12.49 -1.68
N ALA A 92 -12.53 -13.65 -1.64
CA ALA A 92 -13.84 -13.83 -0.99
C ALA A 92 -13.78 -13.65 0.54
N SER A 93 -12.61 -13.85 1.17
CA SER A 93 -12.41 -13.63 2.60
C SER A 93 -12.25 -12.17 3.00
N LEU A 94 -12.06 -11.27 2.02
CA LEU A 94 -11.89 -9.85 2.29
C LEU A 94 -13.24 -9.19 2.61
N PRO A 95 -13.27 -8.22 3.53
CA PRO A 95 -14.43 -7.33 3.69
C PRO A 95 -14.78 -6.67 2.36
N ALA A 96 -16.08 -6.57 2.03
CA ALA A 96 -16.54 -6.07 0.72
C ALA A 96 -15.96 -4.69 0.34
N ALA A 97 -15.84 -3.79 1.33
CA ALA A 97 -15.26 -2.46 1.11
C ALA A 97 -13.77 -2.52 0.71
N ILE A 98 -13.02 -3.47 1.27
CA ILE A 98 -11.60 -3.69 0.95
C ILE A 98 -11.48 -4.44 -0.40
N ALA A 99 -12.28 -5.47 -0.61
CA ALA A 99 -12.32 -6.19 -1.89
C ALA A 99 -12.60 -5.23 -3.07
N ALA A 100 -13.49 -4.26 -2.88
CA ALA A 100 -13.73 -3.22 -3.88
C ALA A 100 -12.49 -2.39 -4.20
N GLN A 101 -11.62 -2.11 -3.22
CA GLN A 101 -10.39 -1.34 -3.43
C GLN A 101 -9.39 -2.07 -4.35
N PHE A 102 -9.37 -3.42 -4.33
CA PHE A 102 -8.58 -4.22 -5.28
C PHE A 102 -9.08 -4.10 -6.72
N LEU A 103 -10.33 -3.67 -6.94
CA LEU A 103 -10.99 -3.53 -8.23
C LEU A 103 -11.07 -2.09 -8.73
N MET A 104 -10.60 -1.13 -7.92
CA MET A 104 -10.54 0.29 -8.31
C MET A 104 -9.58 0.54 -9.47
N ASP A 105 -9.51 1.78 -9.90
CA ASP A 105 -8.66 2.23 -10.99
C ASP A 105 -7.22 1.69 -10.84
N ARG A 106 -6.70 1.21 -11.96
CA ARG A 106 -5.34 0.72 -12.06
C ARG A 106 -4.34 1.87 -12.15
N ASP A 107 -3.09 1.58 -11.83
CA ASP A 107 -2.02 2.51 -12.11
C ASP A 107 -1.83 2.66 -13.64
N PRO A 108 -1.02 3.64 -14.13
CA PRO A 108 -0.75 3.80 -15.56
C PRO A 108 -0.14 2.56 -16.24
N HIS A 109 0.36 1.62 -15.46
CA HIS A 109 0.94 0.36 -15.95
C HIS A 109 -0.05 -0.81 -15.89
N GLY A 110 -1.27 -0.58 -15.41
CA GLY A 110 -2.32 -1.59 -15.32
C GLY A 110 -2.33 -2.41 -14.02
N ASN A 111 -1.48 -2.10 -13.04
CA ASN A 111 -1.39 -2.84 -11.79
C ASN A 111 -2.38 -2.37 -10.74
N VAL A 112 -2.67 -3.23 -9.76
CA VAL A 112 -3.42 -2.86 -8.55
C VAL A 112 -2.69 -1.73 -7.82
N GLN A 113 -3.39 -0.67 -7.49
CA GLN A 113 -2.83 0.44 -6.69
C GLN A 113 -2.81 0.07 -5.21
N VAL A 114 -1.79 -0.69 -4.80
CA VAL A 114 -1.67 -1.20 -3.43
C VAL A 114 -1.69 -0.10 -2.37
N SER A 115 -1.12 1.05 -2.68
CA SER A 115 -1.13 2.23 -1.79
C SER A 115 -2.53 2.79 -1.49
N ARG A 116 -3.55 2.41 -2.27
CA ARG A 116 -4.94 2.78 -2.03
C ARG A 116 -5.70 1.76 -1.19
N ILE A 117 -5.10 0.61 -0.89
CA ILE A 117 -5.71 -0.40 -0.04
C ILE A 117 -5.55 0.03 1.41
N GLU A 118 -6.67 0.30 2.06
CA GLU A 118 -6.71 0.71 3.46
C GLU A 118 -6.43 -0.50 4.38
N THR A 119 -5.16 -0.91 4.43
CA THR A 119 -4.68 -2.08 5.19
C THR A 119 -5.06 -2.01 6.67
N GLU A 120 -5.05 -0.82 7.25
CA GLU A 120 -5.46 -0.61 8.64
C GLU A 120 -6.95 -0.94 8.85
N LYS A 121 -7.83 -0.56 7.92
CA LYS A 121 -9.26 -0.89 8.00
C LYS A 121 -9.53 -2.37 7.78
N LEU A 122 -8.75 -3.01 6.89
CA LEU A 122 -8.80 -4.46 6.73
C LEU A 122 -8.50 -5.16 8.05
N LEU A 123 -7.38 -4.82 8.69
CA LEU A 123 -6.97 -5.44 9.96
C LEU A 123 -7.97 -5.12 11.08
N ILE A 124 -8.48 -3.89 11.16
CA ILE A 124 -9.54 -3.53 12.14
C ILE A 124 -10.75 -4.44 11.97
N SER A 125 -11.27 -4.59 10.75
CA SER A 125 -12.45 -5.42 10.48
C SER A 125 -12.24 -6.88 10.90
N LEU A 126 -11.08 -7.45 10.56
CA LEU A 126 -10.75 -8.84 10.92
C LEU A 126 -10.58 -9.02 12.44
N VAL A 127 -9.89 -8.08 13.09
CA VAL A 127 -9.70 -8.09 14.55
C VAL A 127 -11.04 -7.94 15.28
N GLU A 128 -11.90 -7.04 14.84
CA GLU A 128 -13.24 -6.86 15.44
C GLU A 128 -14.08 -8.12 15.34
N GLU A 129 -14.12 -8.75 14.16
CA GLU A 129 -14.84 -10.00 13.96
C GLU A 129 -14.31 -11.12 14.86
N LYS A 130 -12.99 -11.29 14.91
CA LYS A 130 -12.33 -12.28 15.74
C LYS A 130 -12.58 -12.05 17.23
N LEU A 131 -12.42 -10.81 17.71
CA LEU A 131 -12.67 -10.46 19.11
C LEU A 131 -14.15 -10.64 19.50
N LYS A 132 -15.10 -10.36 18.58
CA LYS A 132 -16.53 -10.69 18.78
C LYS A 132 -16.75 -12.21 18.96
N ALA A 133 -16.09 -13.03 18.14
CA ALA A 133 -16.13 -14.48 18.27
C ALA A 133 -15.51 -14.96 19.60
N MET A 134 -14.33 -14.42 19.96
CA MET A 134 -13.67 -14.72 21.24
C MET A 134 -14.52 -14.30 22.45
N LYS A 135 -15.25 -13.19 22.35
CA LYS A 135 -16.17 -12.73 23.40
C LYS A 135 -17.35 -13.70 23.58
N LYS A 136 -17.92 -14.19 22.47
CA LYS A 136 -18.96 -15.22 22.50
C LYS A 136 -18.46 -16.53 23.12
N ALA A 137 -17.20 -16.90 22.86
CA ALA A 137 -16.56 -18.07 23.42
C ALA A 137 -16.08 -17.89 24.88
N GLY A 138 -16.19 -16.68 25.45
CA GLY A 138 -15.76 -16.38 26.82
C GLY A 138 -14.24 -16.21 27.00
N THR A 139 -13.48 -16.19 25.92
CA THR A 139 -12.01 -16.06 25.92
C THR A 139 -11.51 -14.60 25.82
N TYR A 140 -12.40 -13.65 25.60
CA TYR A 140 -12.11 -12.21 25.61
C TYR A 140 -13.16 -11.49 26.46
N LYS A 141 -12.72 -10.75 27.47
CA LYS A 141 -13.59 -10.01 28.39
C LYS A 141 -13.53 -8.49 28.21
N GLY A 142 -12.59 -8.01 27.40
CA GLY A 142 -12.38 -6.60 27.18
C GLY A 142 -13.45 -5.91 26.34
N LYS A 143 -13.25 -4.62 26.13
CA LYS A 143 -14.03 -3.80 25.21
C LYS A 143 -13.06 -3.27 24.16
N PHE A 144 -13.27 -3.63 22.91
CA PHE A 144 -12.46 -3.15 21.78
C PHE A 144 -13.19 -2.00 21.07
N SER A 145 -12.45 -0.94 20.84
CA SER A 145 -12.86 0.19 20.00
C SER A 145 -11.62 0.67 19.27
N SER A 146 -11.69 0.72 17.98
CA SER A 146 -10.58 1.15 17.12
C SER A 146 -10.74 2.58 16.66
N TYR A 147 -9.63 3.25 16.51
CA TYR A 147 -9.52 4.55 15.87
C TYR A 147 -8.31 4.49 14.92
N ASN A 148 -8.54 4.66 13.63
CA ASN A 148 -7.47 4.63 12.64
C ASN A 148 -7.04 6.03 12.23
N HIS A 149 -5.76 6.19 11.97
CA HIS A 149 -5.18 7.38 11.39
C HIS A 149 -4.19 6.98 10.28
N PHE A 150 -4.37 7.53 9.10
CA PHE A 150 -3.44 7.35 7.99
C PHE A 150 -2.56 8.59 7.88
N PHE A 151 -1.26 8.42 8.14
CA PHE A 151 -0.31 9.53 8.14
C PHE A 151 0.00 10.04 6.72
N GLY A 152 0.15 9.13 5.77
CA GLY A 152 0.44 9.49 4.39
C GLY A 152 1.65 10.41 4.24
N TYR A 153 1.49 11.47 3.47
CA TYR A 153 2.53 12.48 3.29
C TYR A 153 2.87 13.25 4.57
N GLU A 154 1.92 13.49 5.45
CA GLU A 154 2.12 14.18 6.73
C GLU A 154 3.15 13.47 7.61
N GLY A 155 3.18 12.13 7.59
CA GLY A 155 4.17 11.34 8.32
C GLY A 155 5.55 11.27 7.66
N ARG A 156 5.66 11.70 6.41
CA ARG A 156 6.90 11.65 5.60
C ARG A 156 7.51 13.00 5.31
N CYS A 157 6.79 14.09 5.59
CA CYS A 157 7.23 15.45 5.29
C CYS A 157 7.38 16.25 6.56
N ALA A 158 8.38 17.12 6.57
CA ALA A 158 8.47 18.25 7.50
C ALA A 158 7.96 19.52 6.83
N PHE A 159 7.80 20.60 7.57
CA PHE A 159 7.60 21.90 6.99
C PHE A 159 8.81 22.27 6.13
N PRO A 160 8.61 22.83 4.90
CA PRO A 160 9.71 23.19 4.04
C PRO A 160 10.57 24.28 4.70
N SER A 161 11.88 24.11 4.58
CA SER A 161 12.87 25.09 4.99
C SER A 161 13.22 26.04 3.83
N ASN A 162 14.02 27.08 4.09
CA ASN A 162 14.55 27.92 3.02
C ASN A 162 15.43 27.13 2.06
N PHE A 163 16.14 26.10 2.56
CA PHE A 163 16.89 25.20 1.69
C PHE A 163 15.97 24.47 0.71
N ASP A 164 14.84 23.96 1.18
CA ASP A 164 13.87 23.25 0.32
C ASP A 164 13.30 24.18 -0.76
N ALA A 165 13.01 25.45 -0.38
CA ALA A 165 12.51 26.46 -1.32
C ALA A 165 13.53 26.75 -2.43
N ASP A 166 14.79 27.01 -2.06
CA ASP A 166 15.87 27.29 -3.03
C ASP A 166 16.17 26.08 -3.90
N TYR A 167 16.18 24.89 -3.30
CA TYR A 167 16.42 23.62 -4.00
C TYR A 167 15.32 23.31 -5.01
N CYS A 168 14.06 23.39 -4.61
CA CYS A 168 12.92 23.18 -5.52
C CYS A 168 12.88 24.21 -6.64
N TYR A 169 13.19 25.48 -6.33
CA TYR A 169 13.30 26.52 -7.36
C TYR A 169 14.40 26.19 -8.37
N ALA A 170 15.59 25.82 -7.90
CA ALA A 170 16.71 25.44 -8.77
C ALA A 170 16.39 24.22 -9.63
N LEU A 171 15.70 23.20 -9.09
CA LEU A 171 15.24 22.05 -9.85
C LEU A 171 14.23 22.43 -10.93
N GLY A 172 13.22 23.24 -10.58
CA GLY A 172 12.20 23.70 -11.53
C GLY A 172 12.77 24.54 -12.65
N PHE A 173 13.67 25.47 -12.33
CA PHE A 173 14.36 26.28 -13.33
C PHE A 173 15.25 25.44 -14.25
N THR A 174 15.97 24.46 -13.70
CA THR A 174 16.78 23.51 -14.47
C THR A 174 15.90 22.66 -15.40
N ALA A 175 14.76 22.18 -14.95
CA ALA A 175 13.81 21.45 -15.77
C ALA A 175 13.31 22.27 -16.95
N PHE A 176 13.00 23.56 -16.71
CA PHE A 176 12.63 24.48 -17.77
C PHE A 176 13.75 24.66 -18.81
N VAL A 177 15.00 24.85 -18.36
CA VAL A 177 16.16 25.02 -19.26
C VAL A 177 16.38 23.77 -20.12
N LEU A 178 16.30 22.57 -19.52
CA LEU A 178 16.40 21.32 -20.25
C LEU A 178 15.31 21.18 -21.31
N THR A 179 14.07 21.48 -20.95
CA THR A 179 12.92 21.44 -21.87
C THR A 179 13.09 22.45 -23.01
N ASN A 180 13.49 23.68 -22.70
CA ASN A 180 13.71 24.73 -23.69
C ASN A 180 14.87 24.41 -24.65
N ALA A 181 15.86 23.63 -24.18
CA ALA A 181 16.96 23.12 -25.01
C ALA A 181 16.56 21.88 -25.83
N GLY A 182 15.30 21.43 -25.78
CA GLY A 182 14.81 20.24 -26.49
C GLY A 182 15.33 18.91 -25.94
N LEU A 183 15.88 18.89 -24.73
CA LEU A 183 16.40 17.69 -24.08
C LEU A 183 15.26 16.96 -23.38
N THR A 184 14.79 15.88 -24.01
CA THR A 184 13.77 14.98 -23.44
C THR A 184 14.44 13.76 -22.78
N GLY A 185 13.76 13.15 -21.80
CA GLY A 185 14.29 11.99 -21.08
C GLY A 185 15.40 12.33 -20.08
N TYR A 186 15.46 13.57 -19.62
CA TYR A 186 16.37 14.03 -18.58
C TYR A 186 15.62 14.36 -17.29
N LEU A 187 16.24 14.03 -16.15
CA LEU A 187 15.86 14.50 -14.83
C LEU A 187 16.66 15.76 -14.51
N SER A 188 16.01 16.78 -13.97
CA SER A 188 16.72 17.93 -13.39
C SER A 188 17.49 17.49 -12.13
N SER A 189 18.70 18.00 -11.96
CA SER A 189 19.57 17.66 -10.85
C SER A 189 20.33 18.89 -10.39
N VAL A 190 20.53 19.02 -9.09
CA VAL A 190 21.36 20.05 -8.48
C VAL A 190 22.38 19.34 -7.57
N ARG A 191 23.64 19.65 -7.76
CA ARG A 191 24.76 19.08 -7.00
C ARG A 191 25.40 20.13 -6.12
N ASN A 192 26.31 19.71 -5.23
CA ASN A 192 27.03 20.56 -4.29
C ASN A 192 26.10 21.21 -3.24
N LEU A 193 25.07 20.48 -2.81
CA LEU A 193 24.01 20.97 -1.94
C LEU A 193 24.46 21.34 -0.52
N THR A 194 25.67 20.93 -0.10
CA THR A 194 26.27 21.30 1.18
C THR A 194 26.89 22.71 1.17
N ALA A 195 27.10 23.27 -0.01
CA ALA A 195 27.61 24.62 -0.19
C ALA A 195 26.45 25.65 -0.22
N PRO A 196 26.76 26.95 -0.08
CA PRO A 196 25.77 28.02 -0.31
C PRO A 196 25.10 27.90 -1.69
N ALA A 197 23.81 28.26 -1.80
CA ALA A 197 23.02 28.10 -3.02
C ALA A 197 23.67 28.69 -4.28
N LYS A 198 24.42 29.79 -4.17
CA LYS A 198 25.17 30.40 -5.28
C LYS A 198 26.28 29.49 -5.87
N GLU A 199 26.69 28.47 -5.15
CA GLU A 199 27.73 27.52 -5.56
C GLU A 199 27.14 26.15 -6.00
N TRP A 200 25.82 26.06 -6.01
CA TRP A 200 25.16 24.86 -6.50
C TRP A 200 25.37 24.70 -8.01
N ILE A 201 25.44 23.45 -8.44
CA ILE A 201 25.68 23.09 -9.83
C ILE A 201 24.42 22.43 -10.37
N ALA A 202 23.66 23.19 -11.15
CA ALA A 202 22.48 22.69 -11.84
C ALA A 202 22.86 21.89 -13.10
N GLY A 203 22.10 20.85 -13.43
CA GLY A 203 22.33 20.02 -14.61
C GLY A 203 21.23 19.01 -14.86
N GLY A 204 21.38 18.23 -15.93
CA GLY A 204 20.47 17.14 -16.30
C GLY A 204 21.16 15.80 -16.23
N VAL A 205 20.41 14.79 -15.78
CA VAL A 205 20.84 13.38 -15.78
C VAL A 205 19.89 12.60 -16.70
N PRO A 206 20.41 11.86 -17.71
CA PRO A 206 19.58 11.01 -18.55
C PRO A 206 18.79 10.01 -17.69
N LEU A 207 17.49 9.90 -17.90
CA LEU A 207 16.61 9.00 -17.12
C LEU A 207 17.12 7.55 -17.15
N THR A 208 17.63 7.11 -18.29
CA THR A 208 18.19 5.75 -18.47
C THR A 208 19.38 5.45 -17.57
N MET A 209 20.13 6.46 -17.14
CA MET A 209 21.24 6.30 -16.18
C MET A 209 20.77 6.10 -14.74
N MET A 210 19.51 6.40 -14.45
CA MET A 210 18.90 6.28 -13.13
C MET A 210 18.00 5.04 -13.01
N MET A 211 17.83 4.30 -14.13
CA MET A 211 16.94 3.12 -14.15
C MET A 211 17.71 1.85 -13.82
N ASN A 212 17.15 1.07 -12.91
CA ASN A 212 17.47 -0.34 -12.76
C ASN A 212 16.30 -1.15 -13.32
N MET A 213 16.56 -1.96 -14.35
CA MET A 213 15.54 -2.75 -15.02
C MET A 213 15.38 -4.07 -14.27
N GLU A 214 14.28 -4.22 -13.55
CA GLU A 214 13.88 -5.44 -12.87
C GLU A 214 12.50 -5.88 -13.35
N GLN A 215 12.32 -7.17 -13.53
CA GLN A 215 11.00 -7.73 -13.81
C GLN A 215 10.22 -7.76 -12.49
N ARG A 216 9.14 -6.97 -12.41
CA ARG A 216 8.19 -7.06 -11.32
C ARG A 216 7.22 -8.21 -11.61
N HIS A 217 7.12 -9.11 -10.66
CA HIS A 217 6.16 -10.20 -10.64
C HIS A 217 4.89 -9.76 -9.92
#